data_58289cec8cd7138471b36c1d812c3856
#
_entry.id   58289cec8cd7138471b36c1d812c3856
#
_cell.length_a   1.000
_cell.length_b   1.000
_cell.length_c   1.000
_cell.angle_alpha   90.00
_cell.angle_beta   90.00
_cell.angle_gamma   90.00
#
_symmetry.space_group_name_H-M   'P 1'
#
loop_
_entity.id
_entity.type
_entity.pdbx_description
1 polymer ?
#
loop_
_entity_poly.entity_id
_entity_poly.type
_entity_poly.pdbx_seq_one_letter_code
_entity_poly.pdbx_strand_id
1 'polypeptide(L)'
;MRSGLLHDLVTDPAAHPDLLPGDRRVVARVFALTDVGQIREHNEDAFVVADLETGTSLDFGDGYHEITADPHGLLFLVADGMGGAASGELASSMAGTLVLDTLRRSWQAAPPSAVGFAEALRDATALANSRIHQFARENAEHRGMGTTATIVGLLGDHLFLAQVGDSRAYLVRDGQVQQLTKDQSLMQRLVDAGELTAEQAEVSERRNIILQALGPEAQITVDLTHQQIRRGDTLIVCSDGLSGLVRAPELVQVAREERDVRAMCTRLVGRANALGGHDNITVIAARFDGTALEPTASSDTFGYNTLPLAGTLNEDVPSGPPPEQRATLRSDPTPRFGTPVVSHAVLEAEFAAQSIAAQAAVPTPLAAHAVPAPVVDARRRAARPLNVLLGVIAVAAVIWLVYDLLPGMR
;
A
#
# COMPACT_ATOMS: atom_id res chain seq x y z
N MET A 1 -7.13 2.04 -33.97
CA MET A 1 -5.73 2.50 -34.10
C MET A 1 -5.17 2.94 -32.74
N ARG A 2 -5.24 2.11 -31.68
CA ARG A 2 -4.69 2.42 -30.33
C ARG A 2 -3.89 1.26 -29.72
N SER A 3 -3.63 0.19 -30.49
CA SER A 3 -2.83 -0.96 -30.00
C SER A 3 -1.31 -0.76 -30.13
N GLY A 4 -0.86 0.31 -30.80
CA GLY A 4 0.56 0.57 -31.00
C GLY A 4 1.28 1.26 -29.83
N LEU A 5 0.54 2.05 -29.00
CA LEU A 5 1.14 2.86 -27.95
C LEU A 5 1.74 2.07 -26.78
N LEU A 6 1.24 0.86 -26.51
CA LEU A 6 1.75 0.02 -25.42
C LEU A 6 2.95 -0.85 -25.81
N HIS A 7 3.15 -1.09 -27.11
CA HIS A 7 4.28 -1.87 -27.61
C HIS A 7 5.60 -1.07 -27.58
N ASP A 8 5.49 0.25 -27.66
CA ASP A 8 6.64 1.18 -27.64
C ASP A 8 7.06 1.62 -26.21
N LEU A 9 6.39 1.12 -25.16
CA LEU A 9 6.67 1.49 -23.76
C LEU A 9 7.93 0.83 -23.19
N VAL A 10 8.51 -0.16 -23.84
CA VAL A 10 9.79 -0.75 -23.42
C VAL A 10 10.88 -0.26 -24.37
N THR A 11 11.71 0.60 -23.86
CA THR A 11 12.92 1.22 -24.44
C THR A 11 13.23 0.87 -25.89
N ASP A 12 13.15 1.88 -26.78
CA ASP A 12 13.74 1.81 -28.13
C ASP A 12 15.27 1.61 -27.99
N PRO A 13 15.83 0.46 -28.42
CA PRO A 13 17.26 0.21 -28.36
C PRO A 13 18.09 1.16 -29.25
N ALA A 14 17.45 1.94 -30.12
CA ALA A 14 18.10 2.91 -30.99
C ALA A 14 18.44 4.25 -30.31
N ALA A 15 17.91 4.52 -29.11
CA ALA A 15 18.11 5.81 -28.44
C ALA A 15 19.53 6.04 -27.91
N HIS A 16 20.36 4.97 -27.77
CA HIS A 16 21.76 5.07 -27.34
C HIS A 16 22.67 4.13 -28.14
N PRO A 17 23.08 4.51 -29.36
CA PRO A 17 23.84 3.63 -30.25
C PRO A 17 25.25 3.28 -29.73
N ASP A 18 25.77 4.01 -28.74
CA ASP A 18 27.14 3.85 -28.23
C ASP A 18 27.29 2.82 -27.11
N LEU A 19 26.16 2.25 -26.60
CA LEU A 19 26.17 1.23 -25.55
C LEU A 19 25.87 -0.14 -26.13
N LEU A 20 26.70 -1.14 -25.80
CA LEU A 20 26.39 -2.52 -26.10
C LEU A 20 25.10 -2.94 -25.36
N PRO A 21 24.24 -3.78 -25.94
CA PRO A 21 22.97 -4.20 -25.33
C PRO A 21 23.09 -4.72 -23.88
N GLY A 22 24.26 -5.23 -23.47
CA GLY A 22 24.54 -5.71 -22.12
C GLY A 22 24.92 -4.62 -21.10
N ASP A 23 25.13 -3.36 -21.53
CA ASP A 23 25.55 -2.28 -20.64
C ASP A 23 24.41 -1.39 -20.14
N ARG A 24 23.20 -1.58 -20.67
CA ARG A 24 22.01 -0.82 -20.25
C ARG A 24 21.43 -1.44 -19.00
N ARG A 25 21.55 -0.74 -17.86
CA ARG A 25 21.11 -1.21 -16.55
C ARG A 25 20.29 -0.14 -15.84
N VAL A 26 19.20 -0.55 -15.23
CA VAL A 26 18.49 0.22 -14.19
C VAL A 26 18.98 -0.29 -12.85
N VAL A 27 19.42 0.63 -12.01
CA VAL A 27 19.87 0.33 -10.64
C VAL A 27 18.91 1.00 -9.67
N ALA A 28 18.37 0.23 -8.74
CA ALA A 28 17.52 0.71 -7.66
C ALA A 28 18.27 0.61 -6.33
N ARG A 29 18.41 1.72 -5.60
CA ARG A 29 18.80 1.72 -4.19
C ARG A 29 17.55 1.77 -3.38
N VAL A 30 17.30 0.72 -2.57
CA VAL A 30 16.02 0.50 -1.90
C VAL A 30 16.23 0.30 -0.41
N PHE A 31 15.35 0.89 0.39
CA PHE A 31 15.18 0.59 1.81
C PHE A 31 13.70 0.61 2.15
N ALA A 32 13.32 -0.25 3.09
CA ALA A 32 11.97 -0.29 3.64
C ALA A 32 12.02 -0.27 5.17
N LEU A 33 11.04 0.38 5.76
CA LEU A 33 10.89 0.48 7.21
C LEU A 33 9.41 0.45 7.57
N THR A 34 9.09 -0.33 8.59
CA THR A 34 7.79 -0.33 9.24
C THR A 34 7.94 -0.05 10.73
N ASP A 35 7.00 0.67 11.31
CA ASP A 35 6.97 1.07 12.72
C ASP A 35 5.54 0.97 13.25
N VAL A 36 5.38 0.52 14.48
CA VAL A 36 4.06 0.36 15.11
C VAL A 36 3.34 1.69 15.35
N GLY A 37 4.07 2.81 15.28
CA GLY A 37 3.56 4.13 15.66
C GLY A 37 3.61 4.35 17.17
N GLN A 38 2.89 5.39 17.64
CA GLN A 38 2.91 5.79 19.06
C GLN A 38 1.65 5.35 19.82
N ILE A 39 0.61 4.91 19.13
CA ILE A 39 -0.71 4.64 19.71
C ILE A 39 -1.12 3.19 19.58
N ARG A 40 -0.76 2.53 18.48
CA ARG A 40 -1.10 1.13 18.23
C ARG A 40 -0.23 0.19 19.09
N GLU A 41 -0.80 -0.95 19.49
CA GLU A 41 -0.07 -2.00 20.23
C GLU A 41 0.54 -3.06 19.30
N HIS A 42 -0.05 -3.21 18.10
CA HIS A 42 0.36 -4.18 17.08
C HIS A 42 0.60 -3.48 15.76
N ASN A 43 1.40 -4.09 14.92
CA ASN A 43 1.65 -3.63 13.57
C ASN A 43 0.91 -4.52 12.57
N GLU A 44 -0.14 -3.97 11.97
CA GLU A 44 -0.95 -4.65 10.97
C GLU A 44 -0.47 -4.37 9.54
N ASP A 45 0.51 -3.48 9.36
CA ASP A 45 1.14 -3.21 8.08
C ASP A 45 2.08 -4.33 7.66
N ALA A 46 2.17 -4.58 6.37
CA ALA A 46 3.19 -5.42 5.76
C ALA A 46 3.78 -4.74 4.52
N PHE A 47 5.04 -5.08 4.21
CA PHE A 47 5.66 -4.68 2.96
C PHE A 47 6.40 -5.84 2.32
N VAL A 48 6.56 -5.78 1.00
CA VAL A 48 7.41 -6.68 0.22
C VAL A 48 8.25 -5.86 -0.74
N VAL A 49 9.55 -6.11 -0.75
CA VAL A 49 10.44 -5.71 -1.84
C VAL A 49 11.08 -6.99 -2.35
N ALA A 50 10.94 -7.26 -3.64
CA ALA A 50 11.43 -8.52 -4.21
C ALA A 50 12.02 -8.33 -5.60
N ASP A 51 13.02 -9.14 -5.89
CA ASP A 51 13.53 -9.39 -7.22
C ASP A 51 12.66 -10.48 -7.88
N LEU A 52 12.06 -10.16 -9.02
CA LEU A 52 11.11 -11.06 -9.70
C LEU A 52 11.80 -12.19 -10.48
N GLU A 53 13.08 -12.06 -10.82
CA GLU A 53 13.86 -13.14 -11.41
C GLU A 53 14.10 -14.26 -10.42
N THR A 54 14.64 -13.91 -9.26
CA THR A 54 14.95 -14.89 -8.21
C THR A 54 13.73 -15.25 -7.35
N GLY A 55 12.74 -14.35 -7.29
CA GLY A 55 11.60 -14.40 -6.37
C GLY A 55 12.01 -14.21 -4.92
N THR A 56 13.19 -13.64 -4.68
CA THR A 56 13.70 -13.41 -3.33
C THR A 56 13.15 -12.11 -2.79
N SER A 57 12.44 -12.19 -1.66
CA SER A 57 12.09 -11.02 -0.87
C SER A 57 13.32 -10.54 -0.09
N LEU A 58 13.51 -9.21 -0.07
CA LEU A 58 14.65 -8.59 0.60
C LEU A 58 14.37 -8.38 2.08
N ASP A 59 15.40 -8.62 2.89
CA ASP A 59 15.42 -8.27 4.31
C ASP A 59 16.29 -7.02 4.50
N PHE A 60 15.77 -6.03 5.22
CA PHE A 60 16.42 -4.73 5.41
C PHE A 60 17.11 -4.58 6.78
N GLY A 61 17.36 -5.65 7.51
CA GLY A 61 18.06 -5.68 8.81
C GLY A 61 18.94 -4.46 9.10
N ASP A 62 20.16 -4.43 8.58
CA ASP A 62 21.13 -3.37 8.88
C ASP A 62 21.40 -2.36 7.75
N GLY A 63 20.79 -2.48 6.56
CA GLY A 63 21.16 -1.61 5.45
C GLY A 63 20.19 -1.56 4.28
N TYR A 64 20.46 -0.66 3.33
CA TYR A 64 19.77 -0.62 2.06
C TYR A 64 20.34 -1.66 1.08
N HIS A 65 19.54 -2.04 0.10
CA HIS A 65 19.97 -2.87 -1.02
C HIS A 65 20.19 -2.02 -2.27
N GLU A 66 21.27 -2.33 -2.99
CA GLU A 66 21.46 -1.85 -4.37
C GLU A 66 21.22 -3.03 -5.30
N ILE A 67 20.20 -2.91 -6.15
CA ILE A 67 19.74 -3.99 -7.03
C ILE A 67 19.80 -3.49 -8.46
N THR A 68 20.41 -4.28 -9.33
CA THR A 68 20.28 -4.09 -10.77
C THR A 68 19.00 -4.79 -11.20
N ALA A 69 18.04 -4.02 -11.72
CA ALA A 69 16.83 -4.61 -12.27
C ALA A 69 17.18 -5.41 -13.53
N ASP A 70 16.80 -6.66 -13.50
CA ASP A 70 16.94 -7.56 -14.63
C ASP A 70 15.69 -7.54 -15.53
N PRO A 71 15.64 -8.35 -16.61
CA PRO A 71 14.49 -8.37 -17.52
C PRO A 71 13.15 -8.71 -16.87
N HIS A 72 13.13 -9.39 -15.71
CA HIS A 72 11.88 -9.74 -15.01
C HIS A 72 11.42 -8.65 -14.04
N GLY A 73 12.31 -7.73 -13.66
CA GLY A 73 11.96 -6.55 -12.89
C GLY A 73 11.95 -6.73 -11.38
N LEU A 74 11.49 -5.67 -10.69
CA LEU A 74 11.40 -5.61 -9.22
C LEU A 74 9.96 -5.39 -8.79
N LEU A 75 9.63 -5.84 -7.58
CA LEU A 75 8.33 -5.62 -6.93
C LEU A 75 8.52 -4.81 -5.64
N PHE A 76 7.67 -3.80 -5.45
CA PHE A 76 7.49 -3.05 -4.21
C PHE A 76 6.02 -3.12 -3.82
N LEU A 77 5.70 -3.50 -2.60
CA LEU A 77 4.33 -3.63 -2.13
C LEU A 77 4.23 -3.13 -0.70
N VAL A 78 3.22 -2.31 -0.43
CA VAL A 78 2.77 -1.94 0.92
C VAL A 78 1.32 -2.37 1.07
N ALA A 79 1.00 -3.00 2.19
CA ALA A 79 -0.31 -3.48 2.54
C ALA A 79 -0.62 -3.05 3.99
N ASP A 80 -1.70 -2.31 4.18
CA ASP A 80 -2.19 -1.84 5.48
C ASP A 80 -3.37 -2.72 5.90
N GLY A 81 -3.19 -3.46 6.98
CA GLY A 81 -4.12 -4.48 7.43
C GLY A 81 -5.24 -3.91 8.31
N MET A 82 -6.45 -4.43 8.13
CA MET A 82 -7.62 -4.04 8.91
C MET A 82 -8.43 -5.25 9.38
N GLY A 83 -9.16 -5.08 10.49
CA GLY A 83 -10.00 -6.15 11.06
C GLY A 83 -9.59 -6.56 12.47
N GLY A 84 -8.72 -5.78 13.12
CA GLY A 84 -8.15 -6.02 14.45
C GLY A 84 -6.86 -6.84 14.39
N ALA A 85 -6.02 -6.68 15.42
CA ALA A 85 -4.59 -7.01 15.43
C ALA A 85 -4.20 -8.33 14.71
N ALA A 86 -4.78 -9.46 15.12
CA ALA A 86 -4.42 -10.75 14.50
C ALA A 86 -4.98 -10.93 13.08
N SER A 87 -6.08 -10.28 12.74
CA SER A 87 -6.74 -10.43 11.44
C SER A 87 -6.16 -9.49 10.40
N GLY A 88 -5.85 -8.24 10.79
CA GLY A 88 -5.22 -7.26 9.91
C GLY A 88 -3.80 -7.68 9.53
N GLU A 89 -2.97 -8.07 10.51
CA GLU A 89 -1.61 -8.60 10.30
C GLU A 89 -1.61 -9.81 9.35
N LEU A 90 -2.56 -10.73 9.54
CA LEU A 90 -2.69 -11.89 8.66
C LEU A 90 -3.09 -11.48 7.23
N ALA A 91 -4.05 -10.55 7.09
CA ALA A 91 -4.52 -10.12 5.78
C ALA A 91 -3.42 -9.42 4.96
N SER A 92 -2.67 -8.48 5.57
CA SER A 92 -1.57 -7.77 4.93
C SER A 92 -0.42 -8.71 4.56
N SER A 93 -0.05 -9.63 5.44
CA SER A 93 0.96 -10.67 5.18
C SER A 93 0.54 -11.62 4.05
N MET A 94 -0.74 -12.06 4.04
CA MET A 94 -1.29 -12.87 2.96
C MET A 94 -1.26 -12.13 1.62
N ALA A 95 -1.62 -10.85 1.59
CA ALA A 95 -1.59 -10.05 0.37
C ALA A 95 -0.19 -10.01 -0.22
N GLY A 96 0.83 -9.68 0.57
CA GLY A 96 2.22 -9.63 0.12
C GLY A 96 2.70 -10.97 -0.44
N THR A 97 2.48 -12.06 0.28
CA THR A 97 2.89 -13.41 -0.12
C THR A 97 2.18 -13.87 -1.39
N LEU A 98 0.84 -13.72 -1.44
CA LEU A 98 0.04 -14.21 -2.57
C LEU A 98 0.33 -13.42 -3.86
N VAL A 99 0.51 -12.09 -3.75
CA VAL A 99 0.86 -11.26 -4.92
C VAL A 99 2.22 -11.66 -5.45
N LEU A 100 3.26 -11.74 -4.61
CA LEU A 100 4.60 -12.12 -5.02
C LEU A 100 4.63 -13.50 -5.67
N ASP A 101 4.06 -14.51 -5.01
CA ASP A 101 4.05 -15.89 -5.49
C ASP A 101 3.26 -16.06 -6.81
N THR A 102 2.16 -15.33 -6.95
CA THR A 102 1.33 -15.40 -8.15
C THR A 102 2.01 -14.69 -9.31
N LEU A 103 2.48 -13.48 -9.08
CA LEU A 103 3.19 -12.69 -10.08
C LEU A 103 4.42 -13.46 -10.60
N ARG A 104 5.24 -13.98 -9.70
CA ARG A 104 6.43 -14.75 -10.07
C ARG A 104 6.07 -15.92 -10.98
N ARG A 105 5.07 -16.73 -10.61
CA ARG A 105 4.69 -17.92 -11.39
C ARG A 105 4.10 -17.57 -12.76
N SER A 106 3.25 -16.57 -12.83
CA SER A 106 2.58 -16.18 -14.09
C SER A 106 3.53 -15.42 -15.01
N TRP A 107 4.36 -14.55 -14.44
CA TRP A 107 5.23 -13.66 -15.19
C TRP A 107 6.46 -14.37 -15.77
N GLN A 108 7.11 -15.26 -15.01
CA GLN A 108 8.24 -16.03 -15.53
C GLN A 108 7.86 -17.03 -16.64
N ALA A 109 6.58 -17.39 -16.73
CA ALA A 109 6.09 -18.30 -17.77
C ALA A 109 5.85 -17.65 -19.12
N ALA A 110 5.86 -16.32 -19.22
CA ALA A 110 5.55 -15.55 -20.42
C ALA A 110 6.74 -14.69 -20.89
N PRO A 111 6.86 -14.38 -22.18
CA PRO A 111 7.83 -13.40 -22.64
C PRO A 111 7.58 -12.03 -22.01
N PRO A 112 8.61 -11.31 -21.57
CA PRO A 112 8.47 -9.99 -20.99
C PRO A 112 7.76 -9.01 -21.94
N SER A 113 6.67 -8.40 -21.48
CA SER A 113 5.96 -7.33 -22.19
C SER A 113 5.27 -6.40 -21.18
N ALA A 114 5.19 -5.12 -21.49
CA ALA A 114 4.56 -4.12 -20.64
C ALA A 114 3.08 -4.45 -20.33
N VAL A 115 2.33 -4.85 -21.35
CA VAL A 115 0.92 -5.24 -21.20
C VAL A 115 0.79 -6.50 -20.35
N GLY A 116 1.56 -7.53 -20.66
CA GLY A 116 1.54 -8.80 -19.91
C GLY A 116 1.94 -8.61 -18.45
N PHE A 117 2.87 -7.68 -18.15
CA PHE A 117 3.25 -7.36 -16.78
C PHE A 117 2.13 -6.68 -16.01
N ALA A 118 1.47 -5.69 -16.61
CA ALA A 118 0.33 -5.01 -16.00
C ALA A 118 -0.86 -5.97 -15.77
N GLU A 119 -1.13 -6.87 -16.74
CA GLU A 119 -2.14 -7.92 -16.59
C GLU A 119 -1.79 -8.88 -15.46
N ALA A 120 -0.52 -9.31 -15.38
CA ALA A 120 -0.06 -10.18 -14.30
C ALA A 120 -0.19 -9.52 -12.91
N LEU A 121 0.11 -8.21 -12.79
CA LEU A 121 -0.10 -7.44 -11.56
C LEU A 121 -1.58 -7.39 -11.17
N ARG A 122 -2.47 -7.07 -12.11
CA ARG A 122 -3.91 -7.06 -11.88
C ARG A 122 -4.42 -8.43 -11.41
N ASP A 123 -4.04 -9.48 -12.12
CA ASP A 123 -4.53 -10.84 -11.88
C ASP A 123 -3.99 -11.40 -10.56
N ALA A 124 -2.73 -11.08 -10.20
CA ALA A 124 -2.16 -11.43 -8.91
C ALA A 124 -2.91 -10.74 -7.76
N THR A 125 -3.25 -9.46 -7.92
CA THR A 125 -4.03 -8.69 -6.94
C THR A 125 -5.43 -9.25 -6.77
N ALA A 126 -6.12 -9.54 -7.87
CA ALA A 126 -7.46 -10.13 -7.86
C ALA A 126 -7.48 -11.53 -7.22
N LEU A 127 -6.45 -12.35 -7.49
CA LEU A 127 -6.32 -13.67 -6.86
C LEU A 127 -6.04 -13.55 -5.36
N ALA A 128 -5.19 -12.60 -4.93
CA ALA A 128 -4.96 -12.33 -3.51
C ALA A 128 -6.27 -11.96 -2.81
N ASN A 129 -7.07 -11.05 -3.39
CA ASN A 129 -8.40 -10.74 -2.87
C ASN A 129 -9.26 -11.99 -2.69
N SER A 130 -9.38 -12.81 -3.73
CA SER A 130 -10.23 -14.01 -3.70
C SER A 130 -9.79 -14.98 -2.60
N ARG A 131 -8.48 -15.12 -2.36
CA ARG A 131 -7.92 -16.00 -1.32
C ARG A 131 -8.15 -15.46 0.09
N ILE A 132 -7.93 -14.16 0.31
CA ILE A 132 -8.18 -13.50 1.59
C ILE A 132 -9.69 -13.56 1.91
N HIS A 133 -10.55 -13.25 0.95
CA HIS A 133 -12.00 -13.33 1.10
C HIS A 133 -12.46 -14.75 1.44
N GLN A 134 -11.96 -15.77 0.73
CA GLN A 134 -12.27 -17.17 1.01
C GLN A 134 -11.84 -17.55 2.43
N PHE A 135 -10.61 -17.20 2.83
CA PHE A 135 -10.08 -17.50 4.16
C PHE A 135 -10.94 -16.87 5.27
N ALA A 136 -11.32 -15.60 5.12
CA ALA A 136 -12.20 -14.89 6.06
C ALA A 136 -13.59 -15.53 6.19
N ARG A 137 -14.09 -16.13 5.13
CA ARG A 137 -15.39 -16.87 5.16
C ARG A 137 -15.29 -18.23 5.83
N GLU A 138 -14.16 -18.92 5.67
CA GLU A 138 -13.93 -20.26 6.22
C GLU A 138 -13.52 -20.21 7.71
N ASN A 139 -12.99 -19.06 8.18
CA ASN A 139 -12.51 -18.88 9.56
C ASN A 139 -13.27 -17.74 10.24
N ALA A 140 -14.20 -18.09 11.12
CA ALA A 140 -15.13 -17.12 11.72
C ALA A 140 -14.43 -16.04 12.56
N GLU A 141 -13.29 -16.36 13.18
CA GLU A 141 -12.43 -15.45 13.95
C GLU A 141 -11.77 -14.36 13.10
N HIS A 142 -11.65 -14.59 11.79
CA HIS A 142 -11.08 -13.65 10.82
C HIS A 142 -12.13 -12.98 9.92
N ARG A 143 -13.41 -13.09 10.31
CA ARG A 143 -14.49 -12.50 9.52
C ARG A 143 -14.35 -11.00 9.42
N GLY A 144 -14.37 -10.49 8.18
CA GLY A 144 -14.23 -9.06 7.88
C GLY A 144 -12.80 -8.56 7.87
N MET A 145 -11.80 -9.46 7.97
CA MET A 145 -10.41 -9.06 7.75
C MET A 145 -10.22 -8.53 6.34
N GLY A 146 -9.33 -7.58 6.21
CA GLY A 146 -8.96 -7.01 4.92
C GLY A 146 -7.63 -6.29 4.98
N THR A 147 -7.19 -5.81 3.83
CA THR A 147 -5.97 -5.01 3.73
C THR A 147 -6.00 -4.15 2.47
N THR A 148 -5.33 -3.00 2.51
CA THR A 148 -4.99 -2.29 1.29
C THR A 148 -3.92 -3.06 0.51
N ALA A 149 -3.69 -2.69 -0.74
CA ALA A 149 -2.54 -3.13 -1.50
C ALA A 149 -2.12 -2.05 -2.51
N THR A 150 -0.97 -1.43 -2.26
CA THR A 150 -0.28 -0.56 -3.21
C THR A 150 0.93 -1.31 -3.73
N ILE A 151 0.83 -1.75 -4.98
CA ILE A 151 1.79 -2.64 -5.63
C ILE A 151 2.44 -1.86 -6.76
N VAL A 152 3.77 -1.83 -6.78
CA VAL A 152 4.56 -1.18 -7.84
C VAL A 152 5.54 -2.20 -8.40
N GLY A 153 5.40 -2.49 -9.69
CA GLY A 153 6.35 -3.30 -10.44
C GLY A 153 7.25 -2.41 -11.29
N LEU A 154 8.56 -2.60 -11.22
CA LEU A 154 9.52 -1.98 -12.14
C LEU A 154 9.87 -2.95 -13.25
N LEU A 155 9.64 -2.56 -14.50
CA LEU A 155 10.06 -3.30 -15.69
C LEU A 155 10.75 -2.34 -16.67
N GLY A 156 12.01 -2.58 -16.97
CA GLY A 156 12.81 -1.64 -17.76
C GLY A 156 12.87 -0.26 -17.08
N ASP A 157 12.48 0.77 -17.80
CA ASP A 157 12.40 2.17 -17.31
C ASP A 157 10.97 2.60 -16.94
N HIS A 158 10.07 1.65 -16.69
CA HIS A 158 8.68 1.92 -16.35
C HIS A 158 8.26 1.30 -15.01
N LEU A 159 7.53 2.07 -14.23
CA LEU A 159 6.74 1.59 -13.11
C LEU A 159 5.33 1.25 -13.60
N PHE A 160 4.82 0.09 -13.19
CA PHE A 160 3.44 -0.33 -13.35
C PHE A 160 2.84 -0.50 -11.95
N LEU A 161 1.69 0.10 -11.71
CA LEU A 161 1.09 0.12 -10.39
C LEU A 161 -0.28 -0.57 -10.43
N ALA A 162 -0.55 -1.36 -9.41
CA ALA A 162 -1.86 -1.92 -9.13
C ALA A 162 -2.27 -1.47 -7.72
N GLN A 163 -3.44 -0.80 -7.63
CA GLN A 163 -3.89 -0.13 -6.42
C GLN A 163 -5.24 -0.67 -5.97
N VAL A 164 -5.34 -0.98 -4.66
CA VAL A 164 -6.58 -1.21 -3.92
C VAL A 164 -6.43 -0.58 -2.53
N GLY A 165 -7.33 0.35 -2.18
CA GLY A 165 -7.30 1.06 -0.90
C GLY A 165 -6.75 2.48 -0.98
N ASP A 166 -6.13 2.97 0.09
CA ASP A 166 -5.67 4.34 0.29
C ASP A 166 -4.21 4.47 0.74
N SER A 167 -3.46 3.37 0.81
CA SER A 167 -2.00 3.43 0.81
C SER A 167 -1.52 4.05 -0.50
N ARG A 168 -0.39 4.74 -0.51
CA ARG A 168 -0.03 5.62 -1.63
C ARG A 168 1.34 5.34 -2.20
N ALA A 169 1.51 5.60 -3.50
CA ALA A 169 2.81 5.69 -4.17
C ALA A 169 3.03 7.10 -4.72
N TYR A 170 4.22 7.64 -4.46
CA TYR A 170 4.66 8.94 -4.92
C TYR A 170 5.95 8.83 -5.73
N LEU A 171 6.11 9.69 -6.73
CA LEU A 171 7.38 9.90 -7.42
C LEU A 171 7.90 11.31 -7.14
N VAL A 172 9.15 11.40 -6.70
CA VAL A 172 9.87 12.68 -6.56
C VAL A 172 10.88 12.80 -7.69
N ARG A 173 10.73 13.87 -8.48
CA ARG A 173 11.57 14.21 -9.65
C ARG A 173 11.93 15.69 -9.61
N ASP A 174 13.21 16.04 -9.66
CA ASP A 174 13.71 17.43 -9.70
C ASP A 174 13.08 18.39 -8.67
N GLY A 175 12.80 17.86 -7.46
CA GLY A 175 12.21 18.63 -6.39
C GLY A 175 10.71 18.87 -6.51
N GLN A 176 10.04 18.15 -7.37
CA GLN A 176 8.59 18.04 -7.46
C GLN A 176 8.15 16.66 -6.99
N VAL A 177 6.92 16.54 -6.47
CA VAL A 177 6.31 15.26 -6.10
C VAL A 177 4.95 15.13 -6.75
N GLN A 178 4.67 13.93 -7.23
CA GLN A 178 3.33 13.57 -7.72
C GLN A 178 2.92 12.24 -7.11
N GLN A 179 1.65 12.13 -6.73
CA GLN A 179 1.04 10.88 -6.35
C GLN A 179 0.73 10.07 -7.62
N LEU A 180 1.20 8.83 -7.66
CA LEU A 180 1.01 7.92 -8.80
C LEU A 180 -0.25 7.06 -8.67
N THR A 181 -0.81 6.98 -7.46
CA THR A 181 -2.02 6.26 -7.11
C THR A 181 -3.17 7.21 -6.85
N LYS A 182 -4.38 6.70 -6.80
CA LYS A 182 -5.56 7.45 -6.39
C LYS A 182 -6.26 6.69 -5.26
N ASP A 183 -6.54 7.37 -4.17
CA ASP A 183 -7.14 6.74 -3.00
C ASP A 183 -8.55 6.24 -3.33
N GLN A 184 -8.83 5.01 -2.95
CA GLN A 184 -10.17 4.44 -3.01
C GLN A 184 -10.89 4.69 -1.66
N SER A 185 -11.02 5.97 -1.30
CA SER A 185 -11.62 6.44 -0.05
C SER A 185 -12.85 7.30 -0.29
N LEU A 186 -13.67 7.47 0.76
CA LEU A 186 -14.83 8.36 0.71
C LEU A 186 -14.41 9.81 0.40
N MET A 187 -13.33 10.28 0.98
CA MET A 187 -12.85 11.65 0.78
C MET A 187 -12.43 11.87 -0.68
N GLN A 188 -11.70 10.94 -1.26
CA GLN A 188 -11.32 11.05 -2.68
C GLN A 188 -12.55 11.07 -3.60
N ARG A 189 -13.57 10.27 -3.29
CA ARG A 189 -14.82 10.27 -4.06
C ARG A 189 -15.56 11.61 -4.00
N LEU A 190 -15.55 12.27 -2.84
CA LEU A 190 -16.14 13.61 -2.67
C LEU A 190 -15.32 14.67 -3.40
N VAL A 191 -14.00 14.56 -3.43
CA VAL A 191 -13.13 15.44 -4.23
C VAL A 191 -13.42 15.26 -5.72
N ASP A 192 -13.54 14.03 -6.21
CA ASP A 192 -13.86 13.73 -7.61
C ASP A 192 -15.24 14.24 -8.03
N ALA A 193 -16.21 14.24 -7.11
CA ALA A 193 -17.53 14.80 -7.32
C ALA A 193 -17.54 16.35 -7.27
N GLY A 194 -16.42 16.98 -6.87
CA GLY A 194 -16.33 18.43 -6.67
C GLY A 194 -17.03 18.95 -5.42
N GLU A 195 -17.38 18.05 -4.49
CA GLU A 195 -18.03 18.39 -3.21
C GLU A 195 -17.04 18.89 -2.16
N LEU A 196 -15.79 18.44 -2.23
CA LEU A 196 -14.68 18.87 -1.37
C LEU A 196 -13.46 19.28 -2.21
N THR A 197 -12.63 20.17 -1.68
CA THR A 197 -11.27 20.35 -2.20
C THR A 197 -10.34 19.28 -1.60
N ALA A 198 -9.19 19.07 -2.23
CA ALA A 198 -8.17 18.13 -1.72
C ALA A 198 -7.74 18.51 -0.29
N GLU A 199 -7.57 19.81 -0.01
CA GLU A 199 -7.18 20.32 1.30
C GLU A 199 -8.27 20.08 2.36
N GLN A 200 -9.55 20.19 1.99
CA GLN A 200 -10.66 19.87 2.88
C GLN A 200 -10.74 18.38 3.19
N ALA A 201 -10.50 17.53 2.18
CA ALA A 201 -10.47 16.08 2.34
C ALA A 201 -9.38 15.65 3.32
N GLU A 202 -8.18 16.23 3.22
CA GLU A 202 -7.02 15.90 4.06
C GLU A 202 -7.22 16.18 5.56
N VAL A 203 -8.02 17.18 5.93
CA VAL A 203 -8.29 17.55 7.33
C VAL A 203 -9.59 16.98 7.87
N SER A 204 -10.33 16.21 7.07
CA SER A 204 -11.60 15.61 7.45
C SER A 204 -11.42 14.55 8.53
N GLU A 205 -12.31 14.51 9.51
CA GLU A 205 -12.38 13.42 10.50
C GLU A 205 -12.73 12.07 9.87
N ARG A 206 -13.32 12.08 8.66
CA ARG A 206 -13.74 10.88 7.91
C ARG A 206 -12.69 10.43 6.89
N ARG A 207 -11.45 10.95 6.95
CA ARG A 207 -10.40 10.64 5.96
C ARG A 207 -10.03 9.17 5.89
N ASN A 208 -10.21 8.40 6.97
CA ASN A 208 -9.86 6.98 7.06
C ASN A 208 -11.00 6.04 6.61
N ILE A 209 -12.06 6.55 5.94
CA ILE A 209 -13.12 5.68 5.40
C ILE A 209 -12.69 5.18 4.02
N ILE A 210 -12.23 3.92 3.99
CA ILE A 210 -11.84 3.21 2.77
C ILE A 210 -13.09 2.62 2.12
N LEU A 211 -13.21 2.77 0.80
CA LEU A 211 -14.34 2.24 0.02
C LEU A 211 -14.04 0.88 -0.58
N GLN A 212 -12.78 0.49 -0.69
CA GLN A 212 -12.35 -0.79 -1.24
C GLN A 212 -11.07 -1.27 -0.59
N ALA A 213 -11.02 -2.57 -0.27
CA ALA A 213 -9.87 -3.28 0.27
C ALA A 213 -9.88 -4.73 -0.21
N LEU A 214 -8.75 -5.43 -0.13
CA LEU A 214 -8.67 -6.89 -0.33
C LEU A 214 -9.34 -7.60 0.84
N GLY A 215 -10.18 -8.58 0.57
CA GLY A 215 -10.76 -9.50 1.55
C GLY A 215 -12.23 -9.27 1.89
N PRO A 216 -12.73 -8.07 2.24
CA PRO A 216 -14.11 -7.86 2.61
C PRO A 216 -15.10 -8.28 1.52
N GLU A 217 -14.82 -7.93 0.27
CA GLU A 217 -15.69 -8.21 -0.86
C GLU A 217 -15.10 -9.29 -1.79
N ALA A 218 -15.99 -10.12 -2.38
CA ALA A 218 -15.55 -11.19 -3.29
C ALA A 218 -14.93 -10.64 -4.59
N GLN A 219 -15.34 -9.46 -5.01
CA GLN A 219 -14.87 -8.79 -6.22
C GLN A 219 -14.36 -7.40 -5.89
N ILE A 220 -13.27 -7.02 -6.55
CA ILE A 220 -12.65 -5.71 -6.43
C ILE A 220 -12.34 -5.13 -7.80
N THR A 221 -12.17 -3.82 -7.86
CA THR A 221 -11.64 -3.12 -9.03
C THR A 221 -10.20 -2.72 -8.74
N VAL A 222 -9.25 -3.30 -9.46
CA VAL A 222 -7.84 -2.93 -9.36
C VAL A 222 -7.60 -1.72 -10.25
N ASP A 223 -7.16 -0.61 -9.66
CA ASP A 223 -6.77 0.57 -10.43
C ASP A 223 -5.34 0.40 -10.95
N LEU A 224 -5.17 0.48 -12.27
CA LEU A 224 -3.88 0.31 -12.93
C LEU A 224 -3.36 1.64 -13.45
N THR A 225 -2.13 1.97 -13.06
CA THR A 225 -1.41 3.14 -13.56
C THR A 225 -0.01 2.78 -14.01
N HIS A 226 0.63 3.67 -14.75
CA HIS A 226 2.01 3.51 -15.17
C HIS A 226 2.76 4.84 -15.16
N GLN A 227 4.08 4.78 -15.00
CA GLN A 227 4.94 5.95 -15.03
C GLN A 227 6.34 5.60 -15.53
N GLN A 228 6.82 6.31 -16.54
CA GLN A 228 8.21 6.22 -16.94
C GLN A 228 9.12 6.92 -15.93
N ILE A 229 10.17 6.23 -15.49
CA ILE A 229 11.16 6.79 -14.56
C ILE A 229 12.34 7.42 -15.32
N ARG A 230 13.01 8.35 -14.63
CA ARG A 230 14.22 9.04 -15.07
C ARG A 230 15.35 8.82 -14.08
N ARG A 231 16.56 9.10 -14.52
CA ARG A 231 17.73 9.03 -13.65
C ARG A 231 17.61 10.04 -12.51
N GLY A 232 17.76 9.55 -11.27
CA GLY A 232 17.65 10.36 -10.07
C GLY A 232 16.24 10.42 -9.46
N ASP A 233 15.22 9.84 -10.10
CA ASP A 233 13.89 9.71 -9.53
C ASP A 233 13.90 8.94 -8.21
N THR A 234 12.99 9.32 -7.33
CA THR A 234 12.79 8.62 -6.07
C THR A 234 11.32 8.21 -5.94
N LEU A 235 11.07 6.91 -5.88
CA LEU A 235 9.78 6.32 -5.55
C LEU A 235 9.64 6.25 -4.03
N ILE A 236 8.46 6.61 -3.51
CA ILE A 236 8.06 6.42 -2.10
C ILE A 236 6.73 5.70 -2.13
N VAL A 237 6.65 4.50 -1.51
CA VAL A 237 5.41 3.76 -1.31
C VAL A 237 5.14 3.69 0.18
N CYS A 238 3.94 4.02 0.63
CA CYS A 238 3.66 4.10 2.07
C CYS A 238 2.20 3.80 2.43
N SER A 239 1.98 3.38 3.70
CA SER A 239 0.67 3.33 4.30
C SER A 239 0.14 4.72 4.67
N ASP A 240 -1.14 4.80 5.07
CA ASP A 240 -1.81 6.03 5.45
C ASP A 240 -1.24 6.65 6.74
N GLY A 241 -0.64 5.83 7.64
CA GLY A 241 0.07 6.31 8.82
C GLY A 241 1.24 7.26 8.50
N LEU A 242 1.87 7.12 7.31
CA LEU A 242 2.81 8.13 6.83
C LEU A 242 2.09 9.27 6.11
N SER A 243 1.32 8.97 5.05
CA SER A 243 0.74 9.99 4.17
C SER A 243 -0.33 10.84 4.85
N GLY A 244 -0.97 10.34 5.88
CA GLY A 244 -1.91 11.06 6.73
C GLY A 244 -1.28 12.15 7.61
N LEU A 245 0.02 12.06 7.87
CA LEU A 245 0.77 12.97 8.75
C LEU A 245 1.83 13.79 8.01
N VAL A 246 2.60 13.15 7.12
CA VAL A 246 3.69 13.80 6.35
C VAL A 246 3.16 14.20 4.98
N ARG A 247 3.12 15.50 4.72
CA ARG A 247 2.53 16.06 3.49
C ARG A 247 3.50 16.08 2.32
N ALA A 248 2.97 16.15 1.11
CA ALA A 248 3.74 16.14 -0.14
C ALA A 248 4.95 17.09 -0.19
N PRO A 249 4.86 18.37 0.25
CA PRO A 249 6.03 19.26 0.28
C PRO A 249 7.15 18.78 1.22
N GLU A 250 6.79 18.10 2.31
CA GLU A 250 7.76 17.56 3.26
C GLU A 250 8.43 16.29 2.70
N LEU A 251 7.71 15.46 1.94
CA LEU A 251 8.30 14.34 1.20
C LEU A 251 9.40 14.82 0.24
N VAL A 252 9.13 15.90 -0.50
CA VAL A 252 10.13 16.54 -1.38
C VAL A 252 11.34 17.02 -0.61
N GLN A 253 11.12 17.72 0.50
CA GLN A 253 12.19 18.23 1.33
C GLN A 253 13.11 17.10 1.80
N VAL A 254 12.53 16.04 2.37
CA VAL A 254 13.28 14.89 2.88
C VAL A 254 14.03 14.19 1.73
N ALA A 255 13.39 13.95 0.59
CA ALA A 255 14.03 13.32 -0.56
C ALA A 255 15.19 14.13 -1.16
N ARG A 256 15.17 15.47 -1.02
CA ARG A 256 16.26 16.36 -1.45
C ARG A 256 17.42 16.39 -0.46
N GLU A 257 17.13 16.42 0.82
CA GLU A 257 18.12 16.52 1.89
C GLU A 257 18.81 15.17 2.17
N GLU A 258 18.05 14.07 2.12
CA GLU A 258 18.57 12.72 2.36
C GLU A 258 18.84 11.99 1.04
N ARG A 259 20.14 11.82 0.72
CA ARG A 259 20.53 11.03 -0.45
C ARG A 259 20.53 9.52 -0.19
N ASP A 260 20.73 9.14 1.05
CA ASP A 260 20.65 7.76 1.51
C ASP A 260 19.19 7.37 1.78
N VAL A 261 18.73 6.28 1.16
CA VAL A 261 17.33 5.83 1.26
C VAL A 261 16.97 5.33 2.65
N ARG A 262 17.94 4.80 3.43
CA ARG A 262 17.73 4.41 4.82
C ARG A 262 17.51 5.63 5.70
N ALA A 263 18.37 6.65 5.58
CA ALA A 263 18.21 7.91 6.29
C ALA A 263 16.87 8.57 5.95
N MET A 264 16.47 8.52 4.68
CA MET A 264 15.18 9.02 4.20
C MET A 264 14.01 8.33 4.90
N CYS A 265 13.93 7.00 4.87
CA CYS A 265 12.85 6.24 5.53
C CYS A 265 12.84 6.49 7.04
N THR A 266 14.00 6.46 7.69
CA THR A 266 14.13 6.72 9.13
C THR A 266 13.60 8.11 9.50
N ARG A 267 13.93 9.13 8.70
CA ARG A 267 13.48 10.49 8.93
C ARG A 267 11.98 10.65 8.69
N LEU A 268 11.42 10.01 7.65
CA LEU A 268 9.98 10.04 7.36
C LEU A 268 9.17 9.39 8.48
N VAL A 269 9.55 8.19 8.92
CA VAL A 269 8.90 7.50 10.03
C VAL A 269 9.05 8.29 11.34
N GLY A 270 10.26 8.79 11.63
CA GLY A 270 10.49 9.64 12.82
C GLY A 270 9.64 10.92 12.80
N ARG A 271 9.43 11.50 11.60
CA ARG A 271 8.56 12.67 11.44
C ARG A 271 7.09 12.35 11.67
N ALA A 272 6.57 11.25 11.13
CA ALA A 272 5.20 10.81 11.37
C ALA A 272 4.98 10.53 12.87
N ASN A 273 5.91 9.84 13.51
CA ASN A 273 5.88 9.61 14.97
C ASN A 273 5.88 10.91 15.78
N ALA A 274 6.69 11.90 15.40
CA ALA A 274 6.71 13.22 16.04
C ALA A 274 5.41 14.02 15.85
N LEU A 275 4.65 13.72 14.80
CA LEU A 275 3.33 14.30 14.52
C LEU A 275 2.17 13.54 15.19
N GLY A 276 2.48 12.54 16.02
CA GLY A 276 1.53 11.81 16.83
C GLY A 276 1.52 10.30 16.59
N GLY A 277 2.00 9.80 15.44
CA GLY A 277 2.12 8.37 15.15
C GLY A 277 0.84 7.58 15.46
N HIS A 278 -0.31 8.07 14.97
CA HIS A 278 -1.62 7.53 15.37
C HIS A 278 -1.90 6.14 14.81
N ASP A 279 -1.17 5.73 13.79
CA ASP A 279 -1.30 4.44 13.13
C ASP A 279 0.05 3.77 12.89
N ASN A 280 0.04 2.55 12.37
CA ASN A 280 1.21 1.87 11.86
C ASN A 280 1.79 2.66 10.68
N ILE A 281 3.11 2.77 10.59
CA ILE A 281 3.79 3.61 9.62
C ILE A 281 4.74 2.74 8.81
N THR A 282 4.42 2.52 7.56
CA THR A 282 5.25 1.75 6.64
C THR A 282 5.68 2.59 5.45
N VAL A 283 6.95 2.51 5.08
CA VAL A 283 7.51 3.22 3.94
C VAL A 283 8.56 2.40 3.23
N ILE A 284 8.48 2.37 1.89
CA ILE A 284 9.52 1.91 0.99
C ILE A 284 10.04 3.14 0.25
N ALA A 285 11.35 3.36 0.22
CA ALA A 285 11.98 4.36 -0.64
C ALA A 285 12.92 3.66 -1.63
N ALA A 286 12.77 3.96 -2.93
CA ALA A 286 13.64 3.46 -3.97
C ALA A 286 14.14 4.62 -4.82
N ARG A 287 15.47 4.76 -4.96
CA ARG A 287 16.12 5.74 -5.83
C ARG A 287 16.67 5.06 -7.06
N PHE A 288 16.31 5.58 -8.23
CA PHE A 288 16.68 4.98 -9.51
C PHE A 288 17.86 5.68 -10.16
N ASP A 289 18.79 4.87 -10.66
CA ASP A 289 19.98 5.30 -11.42
C ASP A 289 20.29 4.27 -12.52
N GLY A 290 21.33 4.49 -13.26
CA GLY A 290 21.82 3.53 -14.24
C GLY A 290 21.83 4.05 -15.67
N THR A 291 22.52 3.31 -16.54
CA THR A 291 22.77 3.68 -17.93
C THR A 291 21.54 3.51 -18.83
N ALA A 292 20.53 2.76 -18.39
CA ALA A 292 19.28 2.61 -19.12
C ALA A 292 18.31 3.79 -18.93
N LEU A 293 18.52 4.61 -17.88
CA LEU A 293 17.66 5.74 -17.57
C LEU A 293 18.17 7.02 -18.19
N GLU A 294 17.29 7.71 -18.89
CA GLU A 294 17.56 9.05 -19.40
C GLU A 294 17.59 10.09 -18.27
N PRO A 295 18.34 11.19 -18.42
CA PRO A 295 18.21 12.34 -17.55
C PRO A 295 16.81 12.94 -17.65
N THR A 296 16.37 13.62 -16.60
CA THR A 296 15.11 14.38 -16.63
C THR A 296 15.18 15.50 -17.66
N ALA A 297 14.14 15.62 -18.48
CA ALA A 297 13.94 16.75 -19.39
C ALA A 297 12.85 17.67 -18.84
N SER A 298 12.94 18.97 -19.14
CA SER A 298 11.96 19.96 -18.71
C SER A 298 10.54 19.74 -19.28
N SER A 299 10.43 18.92 -20.31
CA SER A 299 9.16 18.51 -20.94
C SER A 299 8.55 17.26 -20.31
N ASP A 300 9.25 16.58 -19.40
CA ASP A 300 8.77 15.34 -18.81
C ASP A 300 7.61 15.62 -17.86
N THR A 301 6.48 14.99 -18.15
CA THR A 301 5.31 14.96 -17.26
C THR A 301 5.31 13.66 -16.49
N PHE A 302 4.85 13.71 -15.24
CA PHE A 302 4.70 12.54 -14.39
C PHE A 302 3.53 12.72 -13.42
N GLY A 303 2.95 11.62 -12.96
CA GLY A 303 1.78 11.63 -12.07
C GLY A 303 0.87 10.43 -12.28
N TYR A 304 -0.40 10.60 -11.96
CA TYR A 304 -1.42 9.57 -12.10
C TYR A 304 -1.78 9.37 -13.57
N ASN A 305 -1.21 8.33 -14.19
CA ASN A 305 -1.47 7.95 -15.58
C ASN A 305 -2.16 6.59 -15.62
N THR A 306 -3.44 6.56 -15.96
CA THR A 306 -4.21 5.31 -16.04
C THR A 306 -3.73 4.43 -17.17
N LEU A 307 -3.69 3.12 -16.94
CA LEU A 307 -3.35 2.11 -17.93
C LEU A 307 -4.61 1.31 -18.32
N PRO A 308 -5.31 1.67 -19.39
CA PRO A 308 -6.49 0.95 -19.82
C PRO A 308 -6.09 -0.38 -20.47
N LEU A 309 -6.38 -1.50 -19.80
CA LEU A 309 -6.29 -2.83 -20.43
C LEU A 309 -7.56 -3.13 -21.23
N ALA A 310 -7.41 -3.89 -22.31
CA ALA A 310 -8.56 -4.34 -23.09
C ALA A 310 -9.51 -5.18 -22.22
N GLY A 311 -10.79 -4.77 -22.11
CA GLY A 311 -11.80 -5.42 -21.27
C GLY A 311 -12.10 -4.72 -19.93
N THR A 312 -11.38 -3.65 -19.55
CA THR A 312 -11.66 -2.85 -18.33
C THR A 312 -12.44 -1.56 -18.61
N LEU A 313 -12.81 -1.31 -19.87
CA LEU A 313 -13.64 -0.16 -20.20
C LEU A 313 -15.08 -0.46 -19.78
N ASN A 314 -15.49 0.01 -18.61
CA ASN A 314 -16.90 0.27 -18.32
C ASN A 314 -17.36 1.31 -19.35
N GLU A 315 -18.27 0.92 -20.25
CA GLU A 315 -18.84 1.75 -21.32
C GLU A 315 -19.79 2.83 -20.78
N ASP A 316 -19.57 3.49 -19.67
CA ASP A 316 -20.45 4.54 -19.18
C ASP A 316 -19.68 5.65 -18.44
N VAL A 317 -18.80 6.36 -19.15
CA VAL A 317 -18.50 7.76 -18.84
C VAL A 317 -18.79 8.59 -20.08
N PRO A 318 -19.88 9.33 -20.13
CA PRO A 318 -20.13 10.28 -21.23
C PRO A 318 -19.04 11.34 -21.20
N SER A 319 -18.18 11.35 -22.22
CA SER A 319 -17.22 12.40 -22.49
C SER A 319 -17.97 13.70 -22.79
N GLY A 320 -18.19 14.50 -21.75
CA GLY A 320 -18.64 15.88 -21.89
C GLY A 320 -17.51 16.75 -22.45
N PRO A 321 -17.80 17.74 -23.26
CA PRO A 321 -16.80 18.65 -23.81
C PRO A 321 -16.14 19.48 -22.69
N PRO A 322 -14.88 19.95 -22.88
CA PRO A 322 -14.14 20.73 -21.90
C PRO A 322 -14.88 22.01 -21.48
N PRO A 323 -14.68 22.52 -20.25
CA PRO A 323 -15.49 23.59 -19.66
C PRO A 323 -15.38 24.98 -20.31
N GLU A 324 -14.53 25.18 -21.30
CA GLU A 324 -14.28 26.50 -21.92
C GLU A 324 -15.29 26.99 -22.98
N GLN A 325 -16.33 26.21 -23.33
CA GLN A 325 -17.31 26.62 -24.34
C GLN A 325 -18.72 26.87 -23.82
N ARG A 326 -18.90 27.10 -22.51
CA ARG A 326 -20.22 27.42 -21.92
C ARG A 326 -20.44 28.90 -21.61
N ALA A 327 -19.84 29.81 -22.33
CA ALA A 327 -20.20 31.24 -22.24
C ALA A 327 -20.76 31.70 -23.58
N THR A 328 -22.04 31.55 -23.80
CA THR A 328 -23.01 32.40 -24.52
C THR A 328 -24.16 31.56 -25.07
N LEU A 329 -25.22 31.38 -24.30
CA LEU A 329 -26.58 31.25 -24.86
C LEU A 329 -27.58 31.84 -23.86
N ARG A 330 -28.38 32.73 -24.40
CA ARG A 330 -29.36 33.60 -23.76
C ARG A 330 -30.50 32.82 -23.09
N SER A 331 -30.99 33.42 -22.03
CA SER A 331 -32.20 33.15 -21.27
C SER A 331 -33.45 32.98 -22.13
N ASP A 332 -34.23 31.92 -21.88
CA ASP A 332 -35.69 31.94 -21.90
C ASP A 332 -36.26 30.81 -20.99
N PRO A 333 -37.50 30.97 -20.46
CA PRO A 333 -37.81 30.43 -19.13
C PRO A 333 -38.54 29.08 -19.14
N THR A 334 -38.14 28.25 -18.18
CA THR A 334 -38.80 27.10 -17.49
C THR A 334 -39.90 26.28 -18.19
N PRO A 335 -39.86 24.91 -18.00
CA PRO A 335 -40.66 24.41 -16.88
C PRO A 335 -39.89 23.45 -15.93
N ARG A 336 -40.32 23.52 -14.66
CA ARG A 336 -39.85 22.76 -13.52
C ARG A 336 -40.16 21.27 -13.69
N PHE A 337 -39.13 20.38 -13.74
CA PHE A 337 -39.26 19.02 -13.26
C PHE A 337 -38.16 18.80 -12.22
N GLY A 338 -38.60 18.47 -10.99
CA GLY A 338 -37.70 18.26 -9.85
C GLY A 338 -36.90 17.00 -10.05
N THR A 339 -35.60 17.12 -10.00
CA THR A 339 -34.68 16.03 -9.68
C THR A 339 -34.81 15.70 -8.19
N PRO A 340 -34.91 14.43 -7.77
CA PRO A 340 -34.91 14.10 -6.36
C PRO A 340 -33.52 14.40 -5.80
N VAL A 341 -33.43 15.46 -5.01
CA VAL A 341 -32.32 15.71 -4.11
C VAL A 341 -32.41 14.61 -3.05
N VAL A 342 -31.52 13.63 -3.09
CA VAL A 342 -31.37 12.67 -2.00
C VAL A 342 -30.87 13.50 -0.81
N SER A 343 -31.75 13.75 0.17
CA SER A 343 -31.43 14.57 1.32
C SER A 343 -30.43 13.81 2.22
N HIS A 344 -29.55 14.56 2.89
CA HIS A 344 -28.58 14.09 3.89
C HIS A 344 -29.18 13.08 4.90
N ALA A 345 -30.48 13.24 5.20
CA ALA A 345 -31.25 12.35 6.10
C ALA A 345 -31.46 10.93 5.56
N VAL A 346 -31.45 10.71 4.23
CA VAL A 346 -31.63 9.36 3.64
C VAL A 346 -30.31 8.57 3.73
N LEU A 347 -29.17 9.24 3.53
CA LEU A 347 -27.85 8.62 3.71
C LEU A 347 -27.57 8.29 5.18
N GLU A 348 -27.98 9.13 6.13
CA GLU A 348 -27.85 8.82 7.56
C GLU A 348 -28.79 7.68 8.00
N ALA A 349 -29.96 7.53 7.41
CA ALA A 349 -30.90 6.47 7.72
C ALA A 349 -30.41 5.09 7.20
N GLU A 350 -29.81 5.03 6.02
CA GLU A 350 -29.22 3.79 5.49
C GLU A 350 -27.98 3.36 6.30
N PHE A 351 -27.15 4.30 6.73
CA PHE A 351 -25.99 4.01 7.58
C PHE A 351 -26.38 3.55 8.99
N ALA A 352 -27.41 4.17 9.57
CA ALA A 352 -27.96 3.76 10.87
C ALA A 352 -28.58 2.34 10.80
N ALA A 353 -29.25 2.01 9.70
CA ALA A 353 -29.83 0.68 9.49
C ALA A 353 -28.76 -0.41 9.36
N GLN A 354 -27.64 -0.13 8.70
CA GLN A 354 -26.52 -1.06 8.59
C GLN A 354 -25.78 -1.26 9.93
N SER A 355 -25.61 -0.20 10.74
CA SER A 355 -25.04 -0.29 12.08
C SER A 355 -25.92 -1.07 13.05
N ILE A 356 -27.24 -0.95 12.98
CA ILE A 356 -28.19 -1.70 13.82
C ILE A 356 -28.24 -3.17 13.39
N ALA A 357 -28.13 -3.48 12.10
CA ALA A 357 -28.05 -4.86 11.61
C ALA A 357 -26.77 -5.58 12.06
N ALA A 358 -25.63 -4.85 12.13
CA ALA A 358 -24.37 -5.40 12.64
C ALA A 358 -24.39 -5.65 14.16
N GLN A 359 -25.15 -4.86 14.94
CA GLN A 359 -25.29 -5.05 16.39
C GLN A 359 -26.34 -6.10 16.80
N ALA A 360 -27.29 -6.44 15.92
CA ALA A 360 -28.33 -7.44 16.18
C ALA A 360 -27.90 -8.90 15.95
N ALA A 361 -26.71 -9.15 15.42
CA ALA A 361 -26.17 -10.48 15.10
C ALA A 361 -25.22 -11.04 16.17
N VAL A 362 -25.50 -10.82 17.47
CA VAL A 362 -24.79 -11.51 18.55
C VAL A 362 -25.55 -12.81 18.86
N PRO A 363 -25.03 -13.99 18.50
CA PRO A 363 -25.69 -15.25 18.89
C PRO A 363 -25.44 -15.57 20.36
N THR A 364 -26.52 -15.95 21.06
CA THR A 364 -26.50 -16.51 22.41
C THR A 364 -25.62 -17.77 22.46
N PRO A 365 -24.83 -18.01 23.50
CA PRO A 365 -23.95 -19.18 23.55
C PRO A 365 -24.75 -20.47 23.74
N LEU A 366 -24.67 -21.38 22.78
CA LEU A 366 -25.12 -22.76 22.90
C LEU A 366 -24.08 -23.59 23.67
N ALA A 367 -24.60 -24.46 24.54
CA ALA A 367 -23.85 -25.28 25.46
C ALA A 367 -22.72 -26.12 24.83
N ALA A 368 -21.61 -26.19 25.57
CA ALA A 368 -20.41 -26.93 25.24
C ALA A 368 -20.67 -28.46 25.12
N HIS A 369 -20.36 -29.01 23.95
CA HIS A 369 -20.05 -30.43 23.82
C HIS A 369 -18.53 -30.61 23.87
N ALA A 370 -18.09 -31.44 24.84
CA ALA A 370 -16.68 -31.77 25.07
C ALA A 370 -16.06 -32.50 23.87
N VAL A 371 -14.98 -31.94 23.34
CA VAL A 371 -14.09 -32.58 22.35
C VAL A 371 -12.95 -33.25 23.11
N PRO A 372 -12.59 -34.54 22.82
CA PRO A 372 -11.50 -35.23 23.50
C PRO A 372 -10.14 -34.65 23.14
N ALA A 373 -9.28 -34.49 24.14
CA ALA A 373 -7.93 -33.94 24.02
C ALA A 373 -7.01 -34.80 23.13
N PRO A 374 -6.11 -34.19 22.34
CA PRO A 374 -5.09 -34.91 21.57
C PRO A 374 -4.01 -35.45 22.49
N VAL A 375 -3.58 -36.70 22.21
CA VAL A 375 -2.47 -37.37 22.87
C VAL A 375 -1.16 -36.66 22.54
N VAL A 376 -0.55 -36.02 23.54
CA VAL A 376 0.76 -35.36 23.41
C VAL A 376 1.87 -36.35 23.71
N ASP A 377 2.74 -36.58 22.74
CA ASP A 377 3.93 -37.43 22.83
C ASP A 377 4.94 -36.87 23.84
N ALA A 378 5.25 -37.68 24.86
CA ALA A 378 5.98 -37.29 26.08
C ALA A 378 7.52 -37.33 25.93
N ARG A 379 8.11 -36.87 24.83
CA ARG A 379 9.56 -36.92 24.61
C ARG A 379 10.24 -35.59 24.24
N ARG A 380 9.87 -34.48 24.86
CA ARG A 380 10.69 -33.25 24.84
C ARG A 380 10.44 -32.37 26.06
N ARG A 381 10.80 -32.83 27.26
CA ARG A 381 10.92 -32.00 28.47
C ARG A 381 12.22 -32.35 29.20
N ALA A 382 13.29 -31.66 28.84
CA ALA A 382 14.45 -31.48 29.74
C ALA A 382 15.28 -30.32 29.22
N ALA A 383 15.04 -29.11 29.73
CA ALA A 383 15.98 -27.99 29.94
C ALA A 383 15.22 -26.65 30.02
N ARG A 384 14.66 -26.30 31.19
CA ARG A 384 14.29 -24.89 31.52
C ARG A 384 13.76 -24.67 32.95
N PRO A 385 14.43 -25.17 34.03
CA PRO A 385 14.18 -24.60 35.37
C PRO A 385 15.26 -23.66 35.87
N LEU A 386 16.50 -23.65 35.32
CA LEU A 386 17.62 -22.94 35.89
C LEU A 386 17.56 -21.42 35.69
N ASN A 387 17.06 -20.94 34.56
CA ASN A 387 17.02 -19.51 34.25
C ASN A 387 15.93 -18.75 35.01
N VAL A 388 14.82 -19.40 35.36
CA VAL A 388 13.75 -18.77 36.16
C VAL A 388 14.19 -18.62 37.64
N LEU A 389 14.93 -19.60 38.16
CA LEU A 389 15.45 -19.54 39.53
C LEU A 389 16.49 -18.45 39.69
N LEU A 390 17.39 -18.26 38.72
CA LEU A 390 18.37 -17.19 38.70
C LEU A 390 17.73 -15.78 38.61
N GLY A 391 16.65 -15.63 37.85
CA GLY A 391 15.90 -14.36 37.77
C GLY A 391 15.25 -13.97 39.08
N VAL A 392 14.65 -14.91 39.81
CA VAL A 392 14.03 -14.66 41.13
C VAL A 392 15.06 -14.29 42.18
N ILE A 393 16.22 -14.95 42.18
CA ILE A 393 17.31 -14.63 43.12
C ILE A 393 17.89 -13.23 42.87
N ALA A 394 18.04 -12.81 41.61
CA ALA A 394 18.53 -11.49 41.26
C ALA A 394 17.56 -10.37 41.70
N VAL A 395 16.26 -10.56 41.55
CA VAL A 395 15.24 -9.60 42.01
C VAL A 395 15.22 -9.50 43.54
N ALA A 396 15.31 -10.62 44.25
CA ALA A 396 15.35 -10.63 45.70
C ALA A 396 16.62 -9.92 46.27
N ALA A 397 17.77 -10.07 45.60
CA ALA A 397 19.04 -9.41 45.99
C ALA A 397 18.95 -7.88 45.77
N VAL A 398 18.32 -7.42 44.72
CA VAL A 398 18.11 -5.99 44.44
C VAL A 398 17.16 -5.37 45.47
N ILE A 399 16.07 -6.06 45.82
CA ILE A 399 15.14 -5.60 46.86
C ILE A 399 15.83 -5.51 48.23
N TRP A 400 16.66 -6.50 48.58
CA TRP A 400 17.39 -6.50 49.84
C TRP A 400 18.42 -5.35 49.89
N LEU A 401 19.15 -5.10 48.78
CA LEU A 401 20.12 -4.01 48.67
C LEU A 401 19.47 -2.63 48.80
N VAL A 402 18.26 -2.45 48.21
CA VAL A 402 17.50 -1.19 48.33
C VAL A 402 17.03 -0.97 49.79
N TYR A 403 16.63 -2.04 50.48
CA TYR A 403 16.23 -1.95 51.89
C TYR A 403 17.40 -1.63 52.87
N ASP A 404 18.62 -2.07 52.54
CA ASP A 404 19.81 -1.85 53.36
C ASP A 404 20.43 -0.44 53.14
N LEU A 405 20.22 0.13 51.93
CA LEU A 405 20.74 1.47 51.56
C LEU A 405 19.83 2.65 51.96
N LEU A 406 18.60 2.39 52.44
CA LEU A 406 17.63 3.43 52.83
C LEU A 406 17.23 3.29 54.34
N PRO A 407 18.05 3.73 55.28
CA PRO A 407 17.78 3.55 56.75
C PRO A 407 16.66 4.44 57.33
N GLY A 408 15.79 5.04 56.46
CA GLY A 408 14.73 5.95 56.89
C GLY A 408 13.29 5.44 56.69
N MET A 409 13.08 4.16 56.32
CA MET A 409 11.75 3.56 56.14
C MET A 409 11.49 2.39 57.13
N ARG A 410 11.80 2.57 58.38
CA ARG A 410 11.36 1.66 59.45
C ARG A 410 10.22 2.29 60.25
#